data_fc702e88edb898adbed3a96c033973c2
#
_entry.id   fc702e88edb898adbed3a96c033973c2
#
_cell.length_a   1.000
_cell.length_b   1.000
_cell.length_c   1.000
_cell.angle_alpha   90.00
_cell.angle_beta   90.00
_cell.angle_gamma   90.00
#
_symmetry.space_group_name_H-M   'P 1'
#
loop_
_entity.id
_entity.type
_entity.pdbx_description
1 polymer ?
#
loop_
_entity_poly.entity_id
_entity_poly.type
_entity_poly.pdbx_seq_one_letter_code
_entity_poly.pdbx_strand_id
1 'polypeptide(L)'
;MYEFLEKYLPRDKRVRMGILMAADVFALCLASFLGLFVRFDLNISRIPPEYAQAAMEFLPYYILASLVIFFLARMYSTMWSVAGVREALHVVAACGLASLVQIAGMMLLQLSVPRSFFLVSFAALCAEELGIRLSYRVVISLFGNHSRKAAKRIMIVGAGTSGSVILKEMTTSSLVNGCVVCFVDDDKNKAGKFLNGVPVAGNRNDIPRLAEEYKIDEIYIAIPSASARERKAIIEICRETGCQVKILPGIYQLINGEVSVAKLRNVEIEDLLGRDPIRVNLDEIMGYVSGKVVLVTGGGGSIGSELCRQVASHNPKQLIIFDIYENNAYDIQLELKEKYPDLDLVVLIGSVRNTHRIETVFEKYRPDIVYHAAAHKHVPLMEDSPNEAIKNNVFGTYKTAKAADKYGTSRFVLISTDKAVNPTNIMGASKRMCEMVVQMMNARSKTDFVAVRFGNVLGSNGSVIPLFKKQIEQGGPVTVTHPDIIRYFMTIPEAVSLVLQAGAYAKGGEIFVLDMGEPMKILDLAKNLIRLSGYTPDVDIPIVFTGLRPGEKLYEELLMNEEGMQDTPNKLIHIGKPIEFDMERFEGQLEELYVTANEDGDRIREDVMRIVGTYHPAEA
;
A
#
# COMPACT_ATOMS: atom_id res chain seq x y z
N MET A 1 6.68 -39.61 -7.32
CA MET A 1 7.64 -39.97 -6.24
C MET A 1 7.34 -39.28 -4.92
N TYR A 2 6.96 -37.98 -4.88
CA TYR A 2 6.50 -37.30 -3.66
C TYR A 2 5.25 -37.96 -3.07
N GLU A 3 4.20 -38.21 -3.88
CA GLU A 3 3.01 -38.97 -3.48
C GLU A 3 3.34 -40.41 -3.09
N PHE A 4 4.37 -40.99 -3.71
CA PHE A 4 4.86 -42.33 -3.36
C PHE A 4 5.52 -42.31 -1.98
N LEU A 5 6.41 -41.35 -1.69
CA LEU A 5 7.05 -41.21 -0.38
C LEU A 5 6.04 -40.87 0.74
N GLU A 6 5.07 -40.01 0.46
CA GLU A 6 4.01 -39.66 1.43
C GLU A 6 3.05 -40.82 1.68
N LYS A 7 2.84 -41.68 0.67
CA LYS A 7 2.00 -42.87 0.75
C LYS A 7 2.68 -44.04 1.49
N TYR A 8 4.02 -44.15 1.39
CA TYR A 8 4.77 -45.28 1.97
C TYR A 8 5.54 -44.95 3.24
N LEU A 9 5.75 -43.68 3.59
CA LEU A 9 6.28 -43.31 4.91
C LEU A 9 5.19 -43.46 5.96
N PRO A 10 5.39 -44.33 6.98
CA PRO A 10 4.40 -44.53 8.02
C PRO A 10 4.05 -43.20 8.71
N ARG A 11 2.76 -42.92 8.88
CA ARG A 11 2.28 -41.74 9.62
C ARG A 11 2.54 -41.86 11.14
N ASP A 12 2.77 -43.08 11.63
CA ASP A 12 3.06 -43.31 13.04
C ASP A 12 4.49 -42.90 13.39
N LYS A 13 4.59 -42.00 14.37
CA LYS A 13 5.84 -41.46 14.91
C LYS A 13 6.79 -42.57 15.42
N ARG A 14 6.22 -43.63 16.01
CA ARG A 14 7.00 -44.76 16.55
C ARG A 14 7.64 -45.59 15.45
N VAL A 15 6.92 -45.82 14.36
CA VAL A 15 7.44 -46.54 13.20
C VAL A 15 8.55 -45.76 12.49
N ARG A 16 8.38 -44.46 12.33
CA ARG A 16 9.44 -43.59 11.78
C ARG A 16 10.71 -43.60 12.62
N MET A 17 10.57 -43.53 13.94
CA MET A 17 11.68 -43.60 14.88
C MET A 17 12.39 -44.95 14.76
N GLY A 18 11.66 -46.06 14.67
CA GLY A 18 12.22 -47.40 14.48
C GLY A 18 13.03 -47.54 13.19
N ILE A 19 12.54 -46.98 12.08
CA ILE A 19 13.26 -46.97 10.79
C ILE A 19 14.57 -46.19 10.88
N LEU A 20 14.54 -45.01 11.52
CA LEU A 20 15.76 -44.21 11.73
C LEU A 20 16.76 -44.92 12.62
N MET A 21 16.30 -45.53 13.73
CA MET A 21 17.19 -46.31 14.59
C MET A 21 17.83 -47.49 13.86
N ALA A 22 17.07 -48.19 13.00
CA ALA A 22 17.61 -49.29 12.18
C ALA A 22 18.67 -48.77 11.17
N ALA A 23 18.42 -47.59 10.57
CA ALA A 23 19.38 -46.95 9.67
C ALA A 23 20.68 -46.53 10.43
N ASP A 24 20.54 -46.00 11.66
CA ASP A 24 21.69 -45.62 12.47
C ASP A 24 22.51 -46.83 12.89
N VAL A 25 21.85 -47.96 13.24
CA VAL A 25 22.58 -49.21 13.50
C VAL A 25 23.37 -49.67 12.29
N PHE A 26 22.77 -49.58 11.11
CA PHE A 26 23.46 -49.92 9.87
C PHE A 26 24.67 -48.99 9.62
N ALA A 27 24.50 -47.69 9.82
CA ALA A 27 25.58 -46.70 9.68
C ALA A 27 26.71 -46.97 10.66
N LEU A 28 26.44 -47.27 11.95
CA LEU A 28 27.45 -47.61 12.95
C LEU A 28 28.27 -48.85 12.58
N CYS A 29 27.57 -49.89 12.04
CA CYS A 29 28.21 -51.09 11.53
C CYS A 29 29.11 -50.78 10.32
N LEU A 30 28.59 -50.03 9.36
CA LEU A 30 29.29 -49.67 8.13
C LEU A 30 30.49 -48.77 8.41
N ALA A 31 30.33 -47.74 9.28
CA ALA A 31 31.44 -46.86 9.69
C ALA A 31 32.58 -47.63 10.38
N SER A 32 32.25 -48.61 11.25
CA SER A 32 33.21 -49.47 11.88
C SER A 32 33.95 -50.38 10.89
N PHE A 33 33.21 -50.94 9.93
CA PHE A 33 33.79 -51.72 8.85
C PHE A 33 34.72 -50.86 7.97
N LEU A 34 34.24 -49.68 7.54
CA LEU A 34 35.04 -48.76 6.72
C LEU A 34 36.29 -48.28 7.43
N GLY A 35 36.25 -48.13 8.75
CA GLY A 35 37.41 -47.78 9.57
C GLY A 35 38.57 -48.74 9.42
N LEU A 36 38.32 -50.03 9.36
CA LEU A 36 39.31 -51.06 9.09
C LEU A 36 39.63 -51.17 7.59
N PHE A 37 38.60 -51.19 6.75
CA PHE A 37 38.72 -51.42 5.32
C PHE A 37 39.58 -50.36 4.61
N VAL A 38 39.36 -49.09 4.92
CA VAL A 38 40.19 -47.98 4.39
C VAL A 38 41.60 -48.04 4.93
N ARG A 39 41.78 -48.41 6.22
CA ARG A 39 43.11 -48.53 6.83
C ARG A 39 43.99 -49.58 6.13
N PHE A 40 43.38 -50.66 5.57
CA PHE A 40 44.11 -51.74 4.91
C PHE A 40 43.93 -51.69 3.40
N ASP A 41 43.98 -50.50 2.81
CA ASP A 41 44.02 -50.22 1.36
C ASP A 41 42.83 -50.84 0.59
N LEU A 42 41.65 -50.80 1.19
CA LEU A 42 40.38 -51.33 0.63
C LEU A 42 40.45 -52.85 0.31
N ASN A 43 41.27 -53.59 1.03
CA ASN A 43 41.48 -55.05 0.82
C ASN A 43 41.15 -55.83 2.10
N ILE A 44 40.05 -56.56 2.09
CA ILE A 44 39.57 -57.34 3.23
C ILE A 44 40.58 -58.40 3.66
N SER A 45 41.29 -59.05 2.71
CA SER A 45 42.27 -60.11 2.99
C SER A 45 43.51 -59.59 3.74
N ARG A 46 43.75 -58.28 3.79
CA ARG A 46 44.84 -57.67 4.52
C ARG A 46 44.50 -57.26 5.95
N ILE A 47 43.25 -57.36 6.35
CA ILE A 47 42.83 -57.02 7.71
C ILE A 47 43.26 -58.16 8.64
N PRO A 48 44.12 -57.88 9.65
CA PRO A 48 44.49 -58.90 10.62
C PRO A 48 43.25 -59.36 11.40
N PRO A 49 43.12 -60.73 11.59
CA PRO A 49 41.97 -61.27 12.30
C PRO A 49 41.74 -60.69 13.70
N GLU A 50 42.81 -60.33 14.38
CA GLU A 50 42.81 -59.74 15.72
C GLU A 50 42.07 -58.38 15.76
N TYR A 51 42.26 -57.54 14.74
CA TYR A 51 41.60 -56.23 14.68
C TYR A 51 40.14 -56.38 14.26
N ALA A 52 39.84 -57.31 13.38
CA ALA A 52 38.44 -57.62 13.00
C ALA A 52 37.66 -58.19 14.19
N GLN A 53 38.26 -59.07 14.94
CA GLN A 53 37.67 -59.66 16.16
C GLN A 53 37.44 -58.59 17.24
N ALA A 54 38.43 -57.75 17.53
CA ALA A 54 38.33 -56.67 18.49
C ALA A 54 37.21 -55.66 18.12
N ALA A 55 37.10 -55.32 16.84
CA ALA A 55 36.02 -54.42 16.37
C ALA A 55 34.64 -55.06 16.50
N MET A 56 34.50 -56.37 16.15
CA MET A 56 33.22 -57.10 16.28
C MET A 56 32.82 -57.30 17.72
N GLU A 57 33.75 -57.57 18.63
CA GLU A 57 33.49 -57.80 20.05
C GLU A 57 32.96 -56.52 20.72
N PHE A 58 33.48 -55.34 20.34
CA PHE A 58 33.04 -54.07 20.90
C PHE A 58 31.76 -53.53 20.24
N LEU A 59 31.45 -53.91 18.99
CA LEU A 59 30.38 -53.35 18.18
C LEU A 59 29.01 -53.29 18.88
N PRO A 60 28.53 -54.33 19.59
CA PRO A 60 27.22 -54.29 20.25
C PRO A 60 27.16 -53.20 21.34
N TYR A 61 28.21 -53.02 22.12
CA TYR A 61 28.30 -51.99 23.15
C TYR A 61 28.34 -50.61 22.53
N TYR A 62 29.08 -50.46 21.44
CA TYR A 62 29.16 -49.22 20.69
C TYR A 62 27.82 -48.81 20.11
N ILE A 63 27.08 -49.74 19.49
CA ILE A 63 25.74 -49.47 18.95
C ILE A 63 24.81 -49.01 20.07
N LEU A 64 24.74 -49.76 21.18
CA LEU A 64 23.87 -49.41 22.31
C LEU A 64 24.15 -48.01 22.85
N ALA A 65 25.42 -47.71 23.12
CA ALA A 65 25.83 -46.43 23.66
C ALA A 65 25.54 -45.29 22.68
N SER A 66 25.82 -45.50 21.38
CA SER A 66 25.55 -44.51 20.33
C SER A 66 24.07 -44.21 20.15
N LEU A 67 23.19 -45.21 20.17
CA LEU A 67 21.74 -45.02 20.12
C LEU A 67 21.25 -44.18 21.32
N VAL A 68 21.79 -44.43 22.52
CA VAL A 68 21.45 -43.61 23.70
C VAL A 68 21.90 -42.17 23.52
N ILE A 69 23.12 -41.96 23.01
CA ILE A 69 23.65 -40.61 22.71
C ILE A 69 22.74 -39.89 21.68
N PHE A 70 22.37 -40.56 20.58
CA PHE A 70 21.53 -40.00 19.55
C PHE A 70 20.11 -39.70 20.04
N PHE A 71 19.58 -40.53 20.96
CA PHE A 71 18.31 -40.29 21.62
C PHE A 71 18.36 -39.06 22.54
N LEU A 72 19.40 -38.94 23.38
CA LEU A 72 19.61 -37.79 24.25
C LEU A 72 19.90 -36.51 23.47
N ALA A 73 20.59 -36.60 22.33
CA ALA A 73 20.83 -35.51 21.39
C ALA A 73 19.57 -35.12 20.59
N ARG A 74 18.41 -35.74 20.88
CA ARG A 74 17.10 -35.49 20.21
C ARG A 74 17.12 -35.70 18.69
N MET A 75 18.02 -36.50 18.14
CA MET A 75 18.14 -36.73 16.72
C MET A 75 16.90 -37.41 16.10
N TYR A 76 16.09 -38.12 16.90
CA TYR A 76 14.84 -38.76 16.49
C TYR A 76 13.59 -37.86 16.62
N SER A 77 13.70 -36.73 17.29
CA SER A 77 12.61 -35.78 17.49
C SER A 77 12.75 -34.49 16.68
N THR A 78 13.88 -34.31 16.00
CA THR A 78 14.16 -33.14 15.16
C THR A 78 13.41 -33.23 13.83
N MET A 79 12.87 -32.08 13.35
CA MET A 79 12.19 -31.99 12.06
C MET A 79 13.20 -31.79 10.93
N TRP A 80 13.72 -32.87 10.38
CA TRP A 80 14.79 -32.85 9.35
C TRP A 80 14.37 -32.19 8.01
N SER A 81 13.08 -32.03 7.77
CA SER A 81 12.54 -31.32 6.60
C SER A 81 12.93 -29.84 6.57
N VAL A 82 13.17 -29.21 7.73
CA VAL A 82 13.52 -27.79 7.87
C VAL A 82 14.87 -27.58 8.55
N ALA A 83 15.64 -28.66 8.72
CA ALA A 83 16.95 -28.63 9.40
C ALA A 83 17.95 -27.72 8.66
N GLY A 84 18.70 -26.90 9.40
CA GLY A 84 19.72 -26.00 8.91
C GLY A 84 21.15 -26.42 9.29
N VAL A 85 22.07 -25.48 9.21
CA VAL A 85 23.49 -25.69 9.58
C VAL A 85 23.64 -26.05 11.06
N ARG A 86 22.80 -25.50 11.93
CA ARG A 86 22.84 -25.73 13.37
C ARG A 86 22.54 -27.19 13.71
N GLU A 87 21.53 -27.77 13.05
CA GLU A 87 21.16 -29.17 13.22
C GLU A 87 22.24 -30.12 12.69
N ALA A 88 22.88 -29.75 11.56
CA ALA A 88 24.01 -30.51 11.04
C ALA A 88 25.20 -30.53 12.03
N LEU A 89 25.49 -29.41 12.68
CA LEU A 89 26.54 -29.35 13.72
C LEU A 89 26.19 -30.19 14.94
N HIS A 90 24.91 -30.30 15.31
CA HIS A 90 24.45 -31.19 16.38
C HIS A 90 24.68 -32.67 16.02
N VAL A 91 24.48 -33.07 14.77
CA VAL A 91 24.79 -34.44 14.30
C VAL A 91 26.29 -34.72 14.46
N VAL A 92 27.14 -33.81 13.99
CA VAL A 92 28.60 -33.95 14.08
C VAL A 92 29.04 -34.07 15.53
N ALA A 93 28.48 -33.26 16.43
CA ALA A 93 28.77 -33.32 17.88
C ALA A 93 28.33 -34.66 18.49
N ALA A 94 27.14 -35.19 18.12
CA ALA A 94 26.66 -36.47 18.60
C ALA A 94 27.54 -37.64 18.11
N CYS A 95 27.97 -37.62 16.84
CA CYS A 95 28.91 -38.57 16.27
C CYS A 95 30.29 -38.48 16.99
N GLY A 96 30.74 -37.27 17.35
CA GLY A 96 31.98 -37.05 18.11
C GLY A 96 31.90 -37.70 19.49
N LEU A 97 30.77 -37.52 20.22
CA LEU A 97 30.56 -38.17 21.51
C LEU A 97 30.51 -39.70 21.38
N ALA A 98 29.85 -40.23 20.36
CA ALA A 98 29.81 -41.67 20.09
C ALA A 98 31.23 -42.22 19.81
N SER A 99 32.05 -41.50 19.04
CA SER A 99 33.42 -41.89 18.74
C SER A 99 34.34 -41.83 19.99
N LEU A 100 34.12 -40.85 20.89
CA LEU A 100 34.84 -40.80 22.17
C LEU A 100 34.49 -42.02 23.06
N VAL A 101 33.20 -42.45 23.07
CA VAL A 101 32.80 -43.66 23.78
C VAL A 101 33.43 -44.90 23.13
N GLN A 102 33.55 -44.94 21.78
CA GLN A 102 34.25 -46.02 21.08
C GLN A 102 35.72 -46.11 21.50
N ILE A 103 36.43 -44.99 21.50
CA ILE A 103 37.84 -44.92 21.93
C ILE A 103 37.99 -45.38 23.39
N ALA A 104 37.23 -44.77 24.29
CA ALA A 104 37.31 -45.04 25.73
C ALA A 104 36.96 -46.50 26.04
N GLY A 105 35.89 -47.03 25.43
CA GLY A 105 35.46 -48.40 25.66
C GLY A 105 36.46 -49.45 25.14
N MET A 106 36.98 -49.26 23.95
CA MET A 106 38.02 -50.15 23.42
C MET A 106 39.34 -50.10 24.26
N MET A 107 39.71 -48.93 24.76
CA MET A 107 40.84 -48.78 25.65
C MET A 107 40.60 -49.48 27.00
N LEU A 108 39.40 -49.37 27.55
CA LEU A 108 39.05 -49.98 28.85
C LEU A 108 39.01 -51.50 28.78
N LEU A 109 38.57 -52.06 27.66
CA LEU A 109 38.54 -53.49 27.38
C LEU A 109 39.87 -54.04 26.84
N GLN A 110 40.88 -53.20 26.73
CA GLN A 110 42.21 -53.52 26.18
C GLN A 110 42.18 -54.12 24.76
N LEU A 111 41.17 -53.75 23.98
CA LEU A 111 41.04 -54.18 22.59
C LEU A 111 41.94 -53.31 21.68
N SER A 112 42.90 -53.93 21.03
CA SER A 112 43.86 -53.18 20.18
C SER A 112 43.33 -53.05 18.75
N VAL A 113 43.25 -51.81 18.24
CA VAL A 113 43.00 -51.45 16.85
C VAL A 113 43.94 -50.31 16.42
N PRO A 114 44.23 -50.15 15.14
CA PRO A 114 45.07 -49.04 14.66
C PRO A 114 44.40 -47.67 14.98
N ARG A 115 45.19 -46.68 15.36
CA ARG A 115 44.68 -45.31 15.72
C ARG A 115 43.89 -44.66 14.57
N SER A 116 44.27 -44.91 13.33
CA SER A 116 43.59 -44.43 12.13
C SER A 116 42.14 -45.00 11.98
N PHE A 117 41.85 -46.16 12.58
CA PHE A 117 40.49 -46.74 12.61
C PHE A 117 39.48 -45.75 13.19
N PHE A 118 39.78 -45.14 14.34
CA PHE A 118 38.87 -44.19 15.00
C PHE A 118 38.60 -42.95 14.15
N LEU A 119 39.65 -42.40 13.50
CA LEU A 119 39.51 -41.22 12.67
C LEU A 119 38.63 -41.50 11.43
N VAL A 120 38.90 -42.63 10.77
CA VAL A 120 38.13 -43.01 9.56
C VAL A 120 36.69 -43.39 9.91
N SER A 121 36.48 -44.18 11.00
CA SER A 121 35.15 -44.50 11.50
C SER A 121 34.35 -43.26 11.87
N PHE A 122 34.93 -42.28 12.53
CA PHE A 122 34.29 -41.00 12.86
C PHE A 122 33.88 -40.23 11.61
N ALA A 123 34.77 -40.09 10.64
CA ALA A 123 34.49 -39.39 9.39
C ALA A 123 33.39 -40.09 8.56
N ALA A 124 33.46 -41.42 8.47
CA ALA A 124 32.44 -42.23 7.82
C ALA A 124 31.09 -42.08 8.51
N LEU A 125 31.03 -42.21 9.84
CA LEU A 125 29.80 -42.05 10.62
C LEU A 125 29.15 -40.67 10.41
N CYS A 126 29.98 -39.60 10.46
CA CYS A 126 29.46 -38.25 10.18
C CYS A 126 28.84 -38.12 8.79
N ALA A 127 29.50 -38.66 7.76
CA ALA A 127 29.02 -38.61 6.38
C ALA A 127 27.72 -39.40 6.20
N GLU A 128 27.65 -40.61 6.79
CA GLU A 128 26.47 -41.48 6.74
C GLU A 128 25.29 -40.88 7.47
N GLU A 129 25.49 -40.38 8.70
CA GLU A 129 24.46 -39.78 9.51
C GLU A 129 23.90 -38.48 8.91
N LEU A 130 24.76 -37.62 8.39
CA LEU A 130 24.34 -36.45 7.63
C LEU A 130 23.58 -36.85 6.35
N GLY A 131 24.09 -37.86 5.64
CA GLY A 131 23.44 -38.39 4.43
C GLY A 131 22.02 -38.91 4.72
N ILE A 132 21.85 -39.73 5.76
CA ILE A 132 20.55 -40.29 6.18
C ILE A 132 19.59 -39.15 6.51
N ARG A 133 20.01 -38.17 7.30
CA ARG A 133 19.11 -37.12 7.79
C ARG A 133 18.80 -36.05 6.75
N LEU A 134 19.72 -35.76 5.85
CA LEU A 134 19.51 -34.77 4.79
C LEU A 134 18.92 -35.38 3.51
N SER A 135 18.91 -36.72 3.36
CA SER A 135 18.39 -37.41 2.17
C SER A 135 16.95 -36.99 1.82
N TYR A 136 16.08 -36.87 2.82
CA TYR A 136 14.70 -36.42 2.60
C TYR A 136 14.63 -35.01 1.98
N ARG A 137 15.47 -34.10 2.43
CA ARG A 137 15.54 -32.73 1.91
C ARG A 137 16.11 -32.68 0.50
N VAL A 138 17.16 -33.47 0.23
CA VAL A 138 17.78 -33.58 -1.10
C VAL A 138 16.78 -34.16 -2.11
N VAL A 139 16.05 -35.21 -1.73
CA VAL A 139 15.01 -35.81 -2.58
C VAL A 139 13.89 -34.82 -2.89
N ILE A 140 13.38 -34.08 -1.90
CA ILE A 140 12.37 -33.04 -2.14
C ILE A 140 12.92 -31.93 -3.04
N SER A 141 14.16 -31.49 -2.82
CA SER A 141 14.80 -30.45 -3.65
C SER A 141 14.99 -30.88 -5.10
N LEU A 142 15.37 -32.12 -5.35
CA LEU A 142 15.63 -32.64 -6.70
C LEU A 142 14.34 -33.00 -7.44
N PHE A 143 13.32 -33.51 -6.76
CA PHE A 143 12.11 -34.05 -7.39
C PHE A 143 10.84 -33.24 -7.15
N GLY A 144 10.85 -32.28 -6.21
CA GLY A 144 9.70 -31.42 -5.91
C GLY A 144 9.34 -30.43 -7.03
N ASN A 145 10.26 -30.18 -7.95
CA ASN A 145 10.09 -29.17 -9.02
C ASN A 145 9.32 -29.65 -10.27
N HIS A 146 8.96 -30.91 -10.38
CA HIS A 146 8.42 -31.46 -11.64
C HIS A 146 6.90 -31.35 -11.84
N SER A 147 6.12 -30.91 -10.83
CA SER A 147 4.66 -30.78 -10.95
C SER A 147 4.14 -29.39 -11.35
N ARG A 148 5.03 -28.43 -11.68
CA ARG A 148 4.63 -27.04 -11.98
C ARG A 148 4.51 -26.72 -13.47
N LYS A 149 4.09 -27.66 -14.33
CA LYS A 149 3.97 -27.42 -15.78
C LYS A 149 2.94 -26.38 -16.21
N ALA A 150 2.09 -25.89 -15.30
CA ALA A 150 1.09 -24.84 -15.56
C ALA A 150 1.27 -23.60 -14.66
N ALA A 151 2.43 -23.43 -14.01
CA ALA A 151 2.66 -22.29 -13.10
C ALA A 151 3.04 -21.05 -13.91
N LYS A 152 2.47 -19.89 -13.53
CA LYS A 152 2.83 -18.59 -14.09
C LYS A 152 4.33 -18.32 -13.92
N ARG A 153 4.96 -17.80 -14.97
CA ARG A 153 6.38 -17.43 -14.98
C ARG A 153 6.55 -16.01 -14.47
N ILE A 154 7.33 -15.84 -13.40
CA ILE A 154 7.42 -14.58 -12.67
C ILE A 154 8.85 -14.03 -12.74
N MET A 155 8.95 -12.74 -13.04
CA MET A 155 10.15 -11.93 -12.88
C MET A 155 10.03 -11.10 -11.60
N ILE A 156 11.10 -11.05 -10.79
CA ILE A 156 11.14 -10.15 -9.62
C ILE A 156 12.11 -9.01 -9.91
N VAL A 157 11.63 -7.78 -9.79
CA VAL A 157 12.46 -6.57 -9.84
C VAL A 157 12.89 -6.22 -8.42
N GLY A 158 14.21 -6.32 -8.17
CA GLY A 158 14.83 -6.15 -6.86
C GLY A 158 15.35 -7.46 -6.28
N ALA A 159 16.65 -7.74 -6.45
CA ALA A 159 17.37 -8.88 -5.87
C ALA A 159 17.97 -8.54 -4.49
N GLY A 160 17.20 -7.84 -3.65
CA GLY A 160 17.53 -7.51 -2.26
C GLY A 160 16.82 -8.44 -1.26
N THR A 161 16.79 -8.00 0.01
CA THR A 161 16.13 -8.74 1.10
C THR A 161 14.66 -9.03 0.79
N SER A 162 13.91 -8.02 0.29
CA SER A 162 12.49 -8.17 -0.02
C SER A 162 12.24 -9.19 -1.14
N GLY A 163 13.03 -9.15 -2.22
CA GLY A 163 12.94 -10.12 -3.31
C GLY A 163 13.29 -11.53 -2.86
N SER A 164 14.29 -11.69 -1.97
CA SER A 164 14.67 -12.98 -1.38
C SER A 164 13.55 -13.57 -0.51
N VAL A 165 12.87 -12.74 0.28
CA VAL A 165 11.72 -13.18 1.11
C VAL A 165 10.57 -13.64 0.24
N ILE A 166 10.19 -12.87 -0.80
CA ILE A 166 9.13 -13.25 -1.75
C ILE A 166 9.49 -14.57 -2.44
N LEU A 167 10.72 -14.72 -2.95
CA LEU A 167 11.15 -15.97 -3.58
C LEU A 167 11.05 -17.16 -2.63
N LYS A 168 11.49 -17.00 -1.38
CA LYS A 168 11.43 -18.05 -0.36
C LYS A 168 9.99 -18.45 -0.04
N GLU A 169 9.11 -17.48 0.12
CA GLU A 169 7.68 -17.74 0.38
C GLU A 169 7.01 -18.44 -0.80
N MET A 170 7.30 -18.02 -2.05
CA MET A 170 6.79 -18.67 -3.25
C MET A 170 7.31 -20.09 -3.46
N THR A 171 8.52 -20.39 -2.99
CA THR A 171 9.08 -21.75 -3.08
C THR A 171 8.56 -22.68 -2.00
N THR A 172 8.21 -22.12 -0.82
CA THR A 172 7.75 -22.91 0.34
C THR A 172 6.22 -23.07 0.38
N SER A 173 5.47 -22.11 -0.14
CA SER A 173 4.00 -22.13 -0.12
C SER A 173 3.44 -22.90 -1.32
N SER A 174 2.59 -23.88 -1.04
CA SER A 174 1.81 -24.61 -2.07
C SER A 174 0.63 -23.81 -2.61
N LEU A 175 0.27 -22.69 -1.97
CA LEU A 175 -0.87 -21.84 -2.32
C LEU A 175 -0.57 -20.86 -3.47
N VAL A 176 0.71 -20.62 -3.77
CA VAL A 176 1.11 -19.67 -4.80
C VAL A 176 1.42 -20.42 -6.10
N ASN A 177 0.56 -20.26 -7.11
CA ASN A 177 0.73 -20.90 -8.41
C ASN A 177 1.65 -20.08 -9.33
N GLY A 178 2.95 -20.04 -9.03
CA GLY A 178 3.94 -19.28 -9.80
C GLY A 178 5.36 -19.80 -9.60
N CYS A 179 6.22 -19.59 -10.62
CA CYS A 179 7.64 -19.93 -10.60
C CYS A 179 8.46 -18.68 -10.93
N VAL A 180 9.33 -18.28 -10.02
CA VAL A 180 10.28 -17.19 -10.28
C VAL A 180 11.39 -17.70 -11.18
N VAL A 181 11.54 -17.08 -12.35
CA VAL A 181 12.50 -17.53 -13.39
C VAL A 181 13.73 -16.63 -13.49
N CYS A 182 13.59 -15.36 -13.12
CA CYS A 182 14.72 -14.44 -13.07
C CYS A 182 14.48 -13.27 -12.10
N PHE A 183 15.57 -12.63 -11.69
CA PHE A 183 15.61 -11.33 -11.04
C PHE A 183 16.15 -10.27 -11.99
N VAL A 184 15.74 -9.03 -11.74
CA VAL A 184 16.31 -7.81 -12.33
C VAL A 184 16.73 -6.88 -11.19
N ASP A 185 17.94 -6.33 -11.24
CA ASP A 185 18.46 -5.40 -10.20
C ASP A 185 19.45 -4.44 -10.84
N ASP A 186 19.39 -3.16 -10.47
CA ASP A 186 20.28 -2.14 -11.02
C ASP A 186 21.69 -2.14 -10.42
N ASP A 187 21.89 -2.87 -9.33
CA ASP A 187 23.21 -3.03 -8.71
C ASP A 187 24.09 -3.93 -9.58
N LYS A 188 25.08 -3.33 -10.24
CA LYS A 188 26.04 -4.01 -11.10
C LYS A 188 26.79 -5.15 -10.40
N ASN A 189 26.92 -5.10 -9.08
CA ASN A 189 27.57 -6.16 -8.29
C ASN A 189 26.74 -7.44 -8.19
N LYS A 190 25.45 -7.37 -8.48
CA LYS A 190 24.53 -8.52 -8.45
C LYS A 190 24.32 -9.14 -9.84
N ALA A 191 24.58 -8.40 -10.91
CA ALA A 191 24.39 -8.87 -12.28
C ALA A 191 25.13 -10.19 -12.53
N GLY A 192 24.45 -11.17 -13.12
CA GLY A 192 24.97 -12.50 -13.43
C GLY A 192 25.14 -13.43 -12.21
N LYS A 193 24.80 -12.98 -10.99
CA LYS A 193 24.79 -13.82 -9.79
C LYS A 193 23.46 -14.56 -9.62
N PHE A 194 23.44 -15.53 -8.73
CA PHE A 194 22.26 -16.32 -8.42
C PHE A 194 21.78 -16.01 -6.99
N LEU A 195 20.48 -15.79 -6.84
CA LEU A 195 19.83 -15.65 -5.54
C LEU A 195 18.94 -16.88 -5.30
N ASN A 196 19.32 -17.74 -4.35
CA ASN A 196 18.63 -19.03 -4.09
C ASN A 196 18.36 -19.87 -5.36
N GLY A 197 19.34 -19.92 -6.27
CA GLY A 197 19.26 -20.69 -7.51
C GLY A 197 18.57 -19.99 -8.69
N VAL A 198 18.07 -18.78 -8.53
CA VAL A 198 17.45 -17.97 -9.59
C VAL A 198 18.42 -16.88 -10.05
N PRO A 199 18.67 -16.72 -11.37
CA PRO A 199 19.66 -15.76 -11.89
C PRO A 199 19.17 -14.30 -11.77
N VAL A 200 20.10 -13.37 -11.51
CA VAL A 200 19.93 -11.94 -11.73
C VAL A 200 20.32 -11.66 -13.19
N ALA A 201 19.31 -11.60 -14.07
CA ALA A 201 19.50 -11.65 -15.52
C ALA A 201 19.85 -10.29 -16.16
N GLY A 202 19.61 -9.17 -15.48
CA GLY A 202 19.88 -7.85 -16.01
C GLY A 202 19.44 -6.72 -15.08
N ASN A 203 19.41 -5.49 -15.63
CA ASN A 203 18.96 -4.28 -14.96
C ASN A 203 17.56 -3.85 -15.49
N ARG A 204 17.03 -2.72 -14.96
CA ARG A 204 15.68 -2.22 -15.34
C ARG A 204 15.46 -2.05 -16.85
N ASN A 205 16.49 -1.68 -17.63
CA ASN A 205 16.36 -1.46 -19.06
C ASN A 205 16.27 -2.77 -19.85
N ASP A 206 16.68 -3.91 -19.25
CA ASP A 206 16.58 -5.22 -19.84
C ASP A 206 15.19 -5.87 -19.66
N ILE A 207 14.30 -5.28 -18.85
CA ILE A 207 12.99 -5.86 -18.51
C ILE A 207 12.18 -6.26 -19.76
N PRO A 208 12.01 -5.41 -20.79
CA PRO A 208 11.21 -5.78 -21.96
C PRO A 208 11.80 -6.99 -22.68
N ARG A 209 13.10 -6.99 -22.95
CA ARG A 209 13.81 -8.10 -23.61
C ARG A 209 13.71 -9.40 -22.79
N LEU A 210 13.94 -9.32 -21.48
CA LEU A 210 13.90 -10.49 -20.59
C LEU A 210 12.47 -11.03 -20.42
N ALA A 211 11.45 -10.18 -20.49
CA ALA A 211 10.06 -10.60 -20.43
C ALA A 211 9.70 -11.52 -21.61
N GLU A 212 10.15 -11.18 -22.81
CA GLU A 212 9.97 -12.02 -24.01
C GLU A 212 10.83 -13.28 -23.95
N GLU A 213 12.12 -13.15 -23.63
CA GLU A 213 13.08 -14.26 -23.59
C GLU A 213 12.67 -15.35 -22.60
N TYR A 214 12.27 -14.93 -21.40
CA TYR A 214 11.83 -15.84 -20.33
C TYR A 214 10.33 -16.13 -20.35
N LYS A 215 9.56 -15.60 -21.31
CA LYS A 215 8.09 -15.74 -21.41
C LYS A 215 7.41 -15.45 -20.06
N ILE A 216 7.58 -14.24 -19.58
CA ILE A 216 7.08 -13.82 -18.27
C ILE A 216 5.58 -13.53 -18.34
N ASP A 217 4.82 -14.05 -17.38
CA ASP A 217 3.39 -13.79 -17.21
C ASP A 217 3.14 -12.64 -16.22
N GLU A 218 3.93 -12.59 -15.12
CA GLU A 218 3.77 -11.59 -14.06
C GLU A 218 5.13 -10.99 -13.67
N ILE A 219 5.15 -9.69 -13.38
CA ILE A 219 6.32 -8.98 -12.86
C ILE A 219 6.01 -8.49 -11.44
N TYR A 220 6.88 -8.83 -10.48
CA TYR A 220 6.75 -8.41 -9.08
C TYR A 220 7.81 -7.37 -8.75
N ILE A 221 7.40 -6.15 -8.44
CA ILE A 221 8.31 -5.07 -8.04
C ILE A 221 8.52 -5.14 -6.52
N ALA A 222 9.68 -5.63 -6.11
CA ALA A 222 10.05 -5.93 -4.72
C ALA A 222 11.13 -4.98 -4.18
N ILE A 223 10.96 -3.67 -4.38
CA ILE A 223 11.89 -2.60 -3.98
C ILE A 223 11.20 -1.56 -3.08
N PRO A 224 10.69 -1.93 -1.89
CA PRO A 224 9.93 -1.03 -1.03
C PRO A 224 10.74 0.18 -0.53
N SER A 225 12.07 0.12 -0.57
CA SER A 225 12.98 1.22 -0.19
C SER A 225 13.26 2.21 -1.31
N ALA A 226 12.87 1.90 -2.56
CA ALA A 226 13.07 2.82 -3.68
C ALA A 226 12.16 4.05 -3.55
N SER A 227 12.64 5.21 -4.02
CA SER A 227 11.85 6.43 -4.10
C SER A 227 10.63 6.25 -5.02
N ALA A 228 9.58 7.01 -4.81
CA ALA A 228 8.39 6.95 -5.66
C ALA A 228 8.72 7.24 -7.13
N ARG A 229 9.66 8.15 -7.39
CA ARG A 229 10.12 8.47 -8.74
C ARG A 229 10.78 7.27 -9.42
N GLU A 230 11.62 6.55 -8.69
CA GLU A 230 12.26 5.32 -9.19
C GLU A 230 11.23 4.21 -9.40
N ARG A 231 10.30 4.02 -8.45
CA ARG A 231 9.20 3.05 -8.61
C ARG A 231 8.36 3.34 -9.84
N LYS A 232 7.98 4.61 -10.06
CA LYS A 232 7.25 5.05 -11.25
C LYS A 232 8.01 4.70 -12.53
N ALA A 233 9.30 5.05 -12.62
CA ALA A 233 10.11 4.75 -13.81
C ALA A 233 10.18 3.25 -14.10
N ILE A 234 10.31 2.41 -13.07
CA ILE A 234 10.33 0.94 -13.24
C ILE A 234 8.94 0.43 -13.66
N ILE A 235 7.85 0.95 -13.08
CA ILE A 235 6.49 0.59 -13.48
C ILE A 235 6.26 0.93 -14.96
N GLU A 236 6.71 2.10 -15.42
CA GLU A 236 6.59 2.51 -16.83
C GLU A 236 7.29 1.53 -17.76
N ILE A 237 8.52 1.09 -17.43
CA ILE A 237 9.25 0.08 -18.21
C ILE A 237 8.52 -1.28 -18.17
N CYS A 238 8.08 -1.73 -16.99
CA CYS A 238 7.37 -3.02 -16.85
C CYS A 238 6.08 -3.07 -17.70
N ARG A 239 5.41 -1.93 -17.89
CA ARG A 239 4.17 -1.84 -18.69
C ARG A 239 4.38 -2.02 -20.18
N GLU A 240 5.58 -1.75 -20.70
CA GLU A 240 5.90 -1.99 -22.11
C GLU A 240 5.87 -3.49 -22.45
N THR A 241 5.96 -4.37 -21.44
CA THR A 241 6.00 -5.82 -21.61
C THR A 241 4.64 -6.48 -21.81
N GLY A 242 3.53 -5.79 -21.50
CA GLY A 242 2.19 -6.39 -21.48
C GLY A 242 1.94 -7.40 -20.35
N CYS A 243 2.93 -7.67 -19.49
CA CYS A 243 2.78 -8.56 -18.33
C CYS A 243 1.95 -7.94 -17.21
N GLN A 244 1.29 -8.77 -16.41
CA GLN A 244 0.63 -8.31 -15.20
C GLN A 244 1.68 -7.85 -14.17
N VAL A 245 1.60 -6.58 -13.73
CA VAL A 245 2.56 -6.00 -12.79
C VAL A 245 1.95 -5.92 -11.39
N LYS A 246 2.64 -6.50 -10.41
CA LYS A 246 2.32 -6.36 -8.98
C LYS A 246 3.45 -5.66 -8.26
N ILE A 247 3.11 -4.86 -7.26
CA ILE A 247 4.07 -4.10 -6.49
C ILE A 247 3.97 -4.43 -5.01
N LEU A 248 5.12 -4.53 -4.35
CA LEU A 248 5.20 -4.50 -2.90
C LEU A 248 5.08 -3.03 -2.45
N PRO A 249 4.15 -2.71 -1.55
CA PRO A 249 4.02 -1.36 -1.01
C PRO A 249 5.33 -0.82 -0.44
N GLY A 250 5.52 0.50 -0.44
CA GLY A 250 6.70 1.12 0.17
C GLY A 250 6.83 0.76 1.65
N ILE A 251 8.05 0.82 2.21
CA ILE A 251 8.33 0.46 3.62
C ILE A 251 7.36 1.16 4.57
N TYR A 252 6.98 2.39 4.26
CA TYR A 252 6.04 3.19 5.04
C TYR A 252 4.59 2.69 5.02
N GLN A 253 4.21 1.84 4.07
CA GLN A 253 2.88 1.23 3.95
C GLN A 253 2.83 -0.18 4.54
N LEU A 254 4.00 -0.75 4.87
CA LEU A 254 4.11 -2.07 5.48
C LEU A 254 3.94 -1.94 7.00
N ILE A 255 2.83 -2.46 7.53
CA ILE A 255 2.61 -2.58 8.96
C ILE A 255 3.71 -3.49 9.53
N ASN A 256 4.50 -2.99 10.49
CA ASN A 256 5.65 -3.68 11.09
C ASN A 256 6.80 -4.03 10.13
N GLY A 257 6.85 -3.47 8.91
CA GLY A 257 7.91 -3.76 7.94
C GLY A 257 7.93 -5.19 7.39
N GLU A 258 6.87 -5.97 7.62
CA GLU A 258 6.79 -7.37 7.16
C GLU A 258 6.56 -7.45 5.65
N VAL A 259 7.47 -8.13 4.97
CA VAL A 259 7.41 -8.44 3.54
C VAL A 259 6.81 -9.82 3.35
N SER A 260 5.75 -9.94 2.55
CA SER A 260 5.16 -11.23 2.15
C SER A 260 4.50 -11.15 0.77
N VAL A 261 4.28 -12.31 0.13
CA VAL A 261 3.55 -12.41 -1.14
C VAL A 261 2.11 -11.89 -1.00
N ALA A 262 1.49 -12.08 0.16
CA ALA A 262 0.15 -11.57 0.46
C ALA A 262 0.05 -10.03 0.46
N LYS A 263 1.18 -9.33 0.60
CA LYS A 263 1.26 -7.86 0.52
C LYS A 263 1.45 -7.33 -0.91
N LEU A 264 1.71 -8.21 -1.88
CA LEU A 264 1.76 -7.81 -3.28
C LEU A 264 0.35 -7.43 -3.75
N ARG A 265 0.21 -6.22 -4.27
CA ARG A 265 -1.01 -5.74 -4.89
C ARG A 265 -0.78 -5.33 -6.35
N ASN A 266 -1.83 -5.27 -7.12
CA ASN A 266 -1.74 -4.69 -8.45
C ASN A 266 -1.26 -3.23 -8.35
N VAL A 267 -0.57 -2.78 -9.39
CA VAL A 267 -0.19 -1.36 -9.51
C VAL A 267 -1.46 -0.53 -9.62
N GLU A 268 -1.59 0.46 -8.76
CA GLU A 268 -2.68 1.42 -8.75
C GLU A 268 -2.25 2.75 -9.36
N ILE A 269 -3.23 3.63 -9.62
CA ILE A 269 -2.96 4.91 -10.26
C ILE A 269 -2.13 5.84 -9.37
N GLU A 270 -2.24 5.68 -8.06
CA GLU A 270 -1.48 6.40 -7.05
C GLU A 270 0.03 6.14 -7.17
N ASP A 271 0.43 4.93 -7.56
CA ASP A 271 1.83 4.55 -7.77
C ASP A 271 2.48 5.32 -8.94
N LEU A 272 1.65 5.93 -9.81
CA LEU A 272 2.09 6.69 -10.97
C LEU A 272 2.22 8.19 -10.72
N LEU A 273 1.81 8.67 -9.55
CA LEU A 273 2.03 10.08 -9.19
C LEU A 273 3.53 10.43 -9.15
N GLY A 274 4.39 9.44 -8.89
CA GLY A 274 5.85 9.61 -8.90
C GLY A 274 6.38 10.44 -7.74
N ARG A 275 5.59 10.61 -6.69
CA ARG A 275 5.99 11.23 -5.42
C ARG A 275 5.59 10.34 -4.25
N ASP A 276 6.33 10.44 -3.17
CA ASP A 276 5.95 9.73 -1.95
C ASP A 276 4.68 10.32 -1.35
N PRO A 277 3.80 9.50 -0.76
CA PRO A 277 2.61 10.00 -0.08
C PRO A 277 2.98 11.03 0.99
N ILE A 278 2.24 12.13 0.99
CA ILE A 278 2.39 13.17 2.01
C ILE A 278 2.02 12.58 3.37
N ARG A 279 2.94 12.67 4.32
CA ARG A 279 2.71 12.28 5.70
C ARG A 279 2.69 13.50 6.57
N VAL A 280 1.55 13.72 7.16
CA VAL A 280 1.37 14.68 8.24
C VAL A 280 1.38 13.90 9.54
N ASN A 281 2.19 14.30 10.52
CA ASN A 281 2.07 13.75 11.86
C ASN A 281 0.81 14.35 12.51
N LEU A 282 -0.33 13.74 12.23
CA LEU A 282 -1.62 14.20 12.73
C LEU A 282 -1.69 14.13 14.26
N ASP A 283 -1.02 13.17 14.91
CA ASP A 283 -1.05 13.02 16.37
C ASP A 283 -0.51 14.28 17.08
N GLU A 284 0.46 14.96 16.49
CA GLU A 284 1.01 16.21 17.05
C GLU A 284 0.08 17.41 16.90
N ILE A 285 -0.74 17.44 15.85
CA ILE A 285 -1.56 18.61 15.50
C ILE A 285 -3.05 18.44 15.82
N MET A 286 -3.55 17.23 15.93
CA MET A 286 -4.98 16.96 16.15
C MET A 286 -5.46 17.17 17.57
N GLY A 287 -4.59 17.63 18.48
CA GLY A 287 -5.00 18.00 19.84
C GLY A 287 -6.14 19.02 19.90
N TYR A 288 -6.29 19.86 18.85
CA TYR A 288 -7.42 20.81 18.78
C TYR A 288 -8.77 20.15 18.49
N VAL A 289 -8.79 18.92 17.92
CA VAL A 289 -10.02 18.14 17.64
C VAL A 289 -10.37 17.22 18.80
N SER A 290 -9.37 16.74 19.54
CA SER A 290 -9.57 15.80 20.65
C SER A 290 -10.49 16.41 21.73
N GLY A 291 -11.50 15.64 22.13
CA GLY A 291 -12.50 16.07 23.11
C GLY A 291 -13.47 17.15 22.63
N LYS A 292 -13.51 17.48 21.34
CA LYS A 292 -14.38 18.49 20.72
C LYS A 292 -15.58 17.88 20.01
N VAL A 293 -16.64 18.66 19.92
CA VAL A 293 -17.79 18.34 19.05
C VAL A 293 -17.48 18.82 17.64
N VAL A 294 -17.40 17.89 16.69
CA VAL A 294 -17.03 18.19 15.31
C VAL A 294 -18.20 17.92 14.37
N LEU A 295 -18.55 18.90 13.55
CA LEU A 295 -19.57 18.78 12.51
C LEU A 295 -18.89 18.74 11.12
N VAL A 296 -19.21 17.72 10.34
CA VAL A 296 -18.80 17.62 8.93
C VAL A 296 -20.04 17.70 8.06
N THR A 297 -20.18 18.77 7.29
CA THR A 297 -21.26 18.91 6.29
C THR A 297 -20.79 18.32 4.96
N GLY A 298 -21.66 17.62 4.24
CA GLY A 298 -21.26 16.84 3.08
C GLY A 298 -20.42 15.62 3.48
N GLY A 299 -20.66 15.07 4.68
CA GLY A 299 -19.86 14.02 5.29
C GLY A 299 -19.95 12.66 4.62
N GLY A 300 -20.95 12.43 3.75
CA GLY A 300 -21.04 11.25 2.86
C GLY A 300 -20.25 11.41 1.55
N GLY A 301 -19.80 12.62 1.21
CA GLY A 301 -19.00 12.87 0.01
C GLY A 301 -17.56 12.35 0.13
N SER A 302 -16.83 12.32 -1.00
CA SER A 302 -15.44 11.77 -1.03
C SER A 302 -14.48 12.45 -0.05
N ILE A 303 -14.54 13.79 0.06
CA ILE A 303 -13.70 14.55 1.02
C ILE A 303 -14.29 14.46 2.43
N GLY A 304 -15.62 14.63 2.54
CA GLY A 304 -16.30 14.63 3.84
C GLY A 304 -16.18 13.30 4.58
N SER A 305 -16.30 12.17 3.88
CA SER A 305 -16.15 10.83 4.48
C SER A 305 -14.72 10.60 4.99
N GLU A 306 -13.72 11.06 4.26
CA GLU A 306 -12.34 10.95 4.72
C GLU A 306 -12.03 11.90 5.88
N LEU A 307 -12.61 13.12 5.89
CA LEU A 307 -12.57 14.00 7.08
C LEU A 307 -13.14 13.26 8.29
N CYS A 308 -14.29 12.61 8.14
CA CYS A 308 -14.91 11.83 9.21
C CYS A 308 -14.00 10.69 9.70
N ARG A 309 -13.33 9.96 8.79
CA ARG A 309 -12.38 8.88 9.15
C ARG A 309 -11.20 9.40 9.96
N GLN A 310 -10.56 10.47 9.48
CA GLN A 310 -9.38 11.02 10.14
C GLN A 310 -9.75 11.73 11.46
N VAL A 311 -10.87 12.44 11.54
CA VAL A 311 -11.37 13.01 12.79
C VAL A 311 -11.70 11.92 13.81
N ALA A 312 -12.39 10.85 13.39
CA ALA A 312 -12.78 9.74 14.27
C ALA A 312 -11.58 9.07 14.95
N SER A 313 -10.44 8.97 14.23
CA SER A 313 -9.21 8.36 14.79
C SER A 313 -8.53 9.19 15.88
N HIS A 314 -8.95 10.46 16.13
CA HIS A 314 -8.34 11.40 17.08
C HIS A 314 -9.25 11.75 18.27
N ASN A 315 -10.11 10.82 18.66
CA ASN A 315 -10.93 10.88 19.87
C ASN A 315 -11.73 12.18 20.03
N PRO A 316 -12.56 12.60 19.05
CA PRO A 316 -13.49 13.70 19.25
C PRO A 316 -14.47 13.34 20.35
N LYS A 317 -14.99 14.37 21.08
CA LYS A 317 -16.09 14.15 22.05
C LYS A 317 -17.33 13.62 21.34
N GLN A 318 -17.64 14.18 20.17
CA GLN A 318 -18.75 13.76 19.31
C GLN A 318 -18.43 14.09 17.87
N LEU A 319 -18.73 13.19 16.93
CA LEU A 319 -18.65 13.43 15.49
C LEU A 319 -20.06 13.49 14.90
N ILE A 320 -20.39 14.58 14.21
CA ILE A 320 -21.67 14.80 13.58
C ILE A 320 -21.47 14.81 12.06
N ILE A 321 -22.11 13.88 11.37
CA ILE A 321 -22.18 13.82 9.93
C ILE A 321 -23.50 14.44 9.47
N PHE A 322 -23.42 15.46 8.61
CA PHE A 322 -24.60 16.09 8.01
C PHE A 322 -24.52 16.03 6.50
N ASP A 323 -25.43 15.30 5.87
CA ASP A 323 -25.45 15.13 4.42
C ASP A 323 -26.88 15.14 3.87
N ILE A 324 -27.05 15.51 2.62
CA ILE A 324 -28.33 15.44 1.91
C ILE A 324 -28.61 14.04 1.37
N TYR A 325 -27.53 13.27 1.05
CA TYR A 325 -27.64 11.96 0.43
C TYR A 325 -27.48 10.84 1.46
N GLU A 326 -28.61 10.19 1.77
CA GLU A 326 -28.69 9.20 2.86
C GLU A 326 -27.79 7.99 2.67
N ASN A 327 -27.67 7.44 1.43
CA ASN A 327 -26.93 6.21 1.20
C ASN A 327 -25.46 6.38 1.55
N ASN A 328 -24.80 7.42 1.04
CA ASN A 328 -23.39 7.67 1.37
C ASN A 328 -23.19 7.99 2.86
N ALA A 329 -24.16 8.68 3.49
CA ALA A 329 -24.11 8.95 4.92
C ALA A 329 -24.25 7.66 5.74
N TYR A 330 -25.05 6.71 5.28
CA TYR A 330 -25.23 5.40 5.88
C TYR A 330 -23.97 4.54 5.75
N ASP A 331 -23.36 4.52 4.56
CA ASP A 331 -22.12 3.75 4.32
C ASP A 331 -21.00 4.16 5.29
N ILE A 332 -20.74 5.47 5.42
CA ILE A 332 -19.72 5.95 6.35
C ILE A 332 -20.12 5.73 7.81
N GLN A 333 -21.41 5.74 8.15
CA GLN A 333 -21.88 5.41 9.49
C GLN A 333 -21.54 3.96 9.86
N LEU A 334 -21.80 3.01 8.96
CA LEU A 334 -21.50 1.60 9.18
C LEU A 334 -20.00 1.38 9.39
N GLU A 335 -19.18 1.95 8.51
CA GLU A 335 -17.73 1.85 8.57
C GLU A 335 -17.18 2.38 9.91
N LEU A 336 -17.62 3.59 10.32
CA LEU A 336 -17.11 4.22 11.54
C LEU A 336 -17.58 3.51 12.81
N LYS A 337 -18.82 2.97 12.84
CA LYS A 337 -19.32 2.19 13.98
C LYS A 337 -18.57 0.86 14.13
N GLU A 338 -18.21 0.22 13.02
CA GLU A 338 -17.41 -1.01 13.06
C GLU A 338 -15.99 -0.74 13.58
N LYS A 339 -15.35 0.32 13.07
CA LYS A 339 -13.96 0.64 13.39
C LYS A 339 -13.77 1.31 14.74
N TYR A 340 -14.74 2.13 15.17
CA TYR A 340 -14.73 2.91 16.40
C TYR A 340 -16.03 2.72 17.18
N PRO A 341 -16.24 1.57 17.86
CA PRO A 341 -17.51 1.26 18.54
C PRO A 341 -17.90 2.24 19.63
N ASP A 342 -16.91 2.86 20.29
CA ASP A 342 -17.11 3.81 21.39
C ASP A 342 -17.28 5.26 20.96
N LEU A 343 -17.21 5.55 19.64
CA LEU A 343 -17.36 6.90 19.11
C LEU A 343 -18.81 7.37 19.26
N ASP A 344 -19.00 8.52 19.91
CA ASP A 344 -20.29 9.21 19.88
C ASP A 344 -20.54 9.80 18.48
N LEU A 345 -21.14 9.00 17.62
CA LEU A 345 -21.39 9.28 16.21
C LEU A 345 -22.86 9.60 15.97
N VAL A 346 -23.12 10.79 15.48
CA VAL A 346 -24.45 11.27 15.07
C VAL A 346 -24.47 11.45 13.55
N VAL A 347 -25.46 10.85 12.87
CA VAL A 347 -25.65 11.02 11.43
C VAL A 347 -27.00 11.65 11.18
N LEU A 348 -27.00 12.79 10.49
CA LEU A 348 -28.18 13.60 10.24
C LEU A 348 -28.36 13.85 8.73
N ILE A 349 -29.58 13.60 8.25
CA ILE A 349 -29.92 13.90 6.87
C ILE A 349 -30.56 15.29 6.80
N GLY A 350 -30.08 16.09 5.85
CA GLY A 350 -30.59 17.43 5.61
C GLY A 350 -29.75 18.21 4.60
N SER A 351 -30.33 19.31 4.11
CA SER A 351 -29.67 20.22 3.17
C SER A 351 -29.14 21.46 3.89
N VAL A 352 -27.91 21.87 3.57
CA VAL A 352 -27.33 23.14 4.03
C VAL A 352 -28.10 24.39 3.55
N ARG A 353 -28.96 24.21 2.54
CA ARG A 353 -29.87 25.26 2.03
C ARG A 353 -31.00 25.58 3.01
N ASN A 354 -31.35 24.64 3.91
CA ASN A 354 -32.46 24.79 4.86
C ASN A 354 -31.98 25.45 6.15
N THR A 355 -32.28 26.74 6.30
CA THR A 355 -31.90 27.56 7.46
C THR A 355 -32.36 26.93 8.78
N HIS A 356 -33.65 26.58 8.87
CA HIS A 356 -34.22 26.00 10.09
C HIS A 356 -33.52 24.69 10.50
N ARG A 357 -33.25 23.80 9.52
CA ARG A 357 -32.57 22.53 9.78
C ARG A 357 -31.14 22.74 10.29
N ILE A 358 -30.38 23.66 9.68
CA ILE A 358 -29.03 24.02 10.13
C ILE A 358 -29.07 24.63 11.51
N GLU A 359 -29.93 25.61 11.78
CA GLU A 359 -30.04 26.22 13.11
C GLU A 359 -30.39 25.18 14.19
N THR A 360 -31.35 24.29 13.93
CA THR A 360 -31.70 23.21 14.87
C THR A 360 -30.50 22.31 15.19
N VAL A 361 -29.65 21.97 14.18
CA VAL A 361 -28.44 21.16 14.40
C VAL A 361 -27.45 21.92 15.28
N PHE A 362 -27.14 23.17 14.97
CA PHE A 362 -26.19 23.97 15.74
C PHE A 362 -26.70 24.28 17.16
N GLU A 363 -27.99 24.56 17.33
CA GLU A 363 -28.60 24.77 18.63
C GLU A 363 -28.46 23.55 19.54
N LYS A 364 -28.79 22.38 19.00
CA LYS A 364 -28.79 21.11 19.74
C LYS A 364 -27.39 20.62 20.10
N TYR A 365 -26.47 20.64 19.14
CA TYR A 365 -25.19 19.94 19.27
C TYR A 365 -24.02 20.88 19.60
N ARG A 366 -24.15 22.22 19.35
CA ARG A 366 -23.12 23.21 19.62
C ARG A 366 -21.73 22.80 19.16
N PRO A 367 -21.53 22.57 17.84
CA PRO A 367 -20.22 22.10 17.34
C PRO A 367 -19.12 23.13 17.63
N ASP A 368 -18.02 22.65 18.21
CA ASP A 368 -16.80 23.44 18.43
C ASP A 368 -16.08 23.72 17.10
N ILE A 369 -16.09 22.73 16.20
CA ILE A 369 -15.39 22.77 14.91
C ILE A 369 -16.35 22.34 13.80
N VAL A 370 -16.33 23.07 12.69
CA VAL A 370 -17.10 22.77 11.48
C VAL A 370 -16.17 22.60 10.30
N TYR A 371 -16.23 21.44 9.63
CA TYR A 371 -15.66 21.23 8.30
C TYR A 371 -16.79 21.27 7.28
N HIS A 372 -16.80 22.34 6.46
CA HIS A 372 -17.86 22.55 5.48
C HIS A 372 -17.44 22.06 4.09
N ALA A 373 -17.79 20.78 3.80
CA ALA A 373 -17.48 20.12 2.53
C ALA A 373 -18.72 19.94 1.64
N ALA A 374 -19.90 20.37 2.08
CA ALA A 374 -21.14 20.31 1.29
C ALA A 374 -21.10 21.31 0.12
N ALA A 375 -21.01 20.81 -1.12
CA ALA A 375 -21.01 21.64 -2.33
C ALA A 375 -21.41 20.84 -3.57
N HIS A 376 -22.00 21.51 -4.55
CA HIS A 376 -22.10 21.01 -5.92
C HIS A 376 -20.79 21.34 -6.65
N LYS A 377 -20.15 20.33 -7.28
CA LYS A 377 -18.79 20.44 -7.84
C LYS A 377 -18.66 20.19 -9.34
N HIS A 378 -19.69 19.60 -9.96
CA HIS A 378 -19.63 19.23 -11.38
C HIS A 378 -19.83 20.45 -12.27
N VAL A 379 -18.76 20.91 -12.92
CA VAL A 379 -18.78 22.12 -13.75
C VAL A 379 -19.87 22.08 -14.81
N PRO A 380 -20.00 21.03 -15.67
CA PRO A 380 -21.03 21.04 -16.71
C PRO A 380 -22.46 21.15 -16.14
N LEU A 381 -22.76 20.40 -15.06
CA LEU A 381 -24.09 20.45 -14.46
C LEU A 381 -24.40 21.81 -13.82
N MET A 382 -23.39 22.49 -13.29
CA MET A 382 -23.57 23.82 -12.71
C MET A 382 -23.65 24.90 -13.79
N GLU A 383 -23.04 24.68 -14.94
CA GLU A 383 -23.27 25.55 -16.11
C GLU A 383 -24.73 25.42 -16.61
N ASP A 384 -25.29 24.23 -16.60
CA ASP A 384 -26.71 24.01 -16.98
C ASP A 384 -27.70 24.45 -15.87
N SER A 385 -27.24 24.52 -14.62
CA SER A 385 -28.07 24.83 -13.44
C SER A 385 -27.39 25.87 -12.52
N PRO A 386 -27.13 27.10 -13.01
CA PRO A 386 -26.36 28.11 -12.29
C PRO A 386 -27.03 28.56 -10.98
N ASN A 387 -28.38 28.66 -10.97
CA ASN A 387 -29.11 29.02 -9.75
C ASN A 387 -28.91 27.99 -8.64
N GLU A 388 -28.87 26.70 -8.97
CA GLU A 388 -28.64 25.65 -7.98
C GLU A 388 -27.22 25.68 -7.41
N ALA A 389 -26.20 26.03 -8.20
CA ALA A 389 -24.85 26.26 -7.71
C ALA A 389 -24.82 27.38 -6.65
N ILE A 390 -25.50 28.48 -6.92
CA ILE A 390 -25.58 29.62 -6.03
C ILE A 390 -26.37 29.29 -4.75
N LYS A 391 -27.56 28.70 -4.88
CA LYS A 391 -28.39 28.28 -3.73
C LYS A 391 -27.63 27.34 -2.79
N ASN A 392 -26.94 26.35 -3.35
CA ASN A 392 -26.28 25.33 -2.56
C ASN A 392 -24.92 25.78 -2.03
N ASN A 393 -24.05 26.27 -2.92
CA ASN A 393 -22.68 26.58 -2.54
C ASN A 393 -22.62 27.90 -1.74
N VAL A 394 -23.12 29.01 -2.32
CA VAL A 394 -23.01 30.32 -1.68
C VAL A 394 -23.91 30.44 -0.46
N PHE A 395 -25.22 30.22 -0.65
CA PHE A 395 -26.18 30.38 0.44
C PHE A 395 -26.15 29.24 1.44
N GLY A 396 -25.77 28.02 1.03
CA GLY A 396 -25.48 26.92 1.94
C GLY A 396 -24.32 27.25 2.87
N THR A 397 -23.22 27.79 2.33
CA THR A 397 -22.07 28.26 3.12
C THR A 397 -22.47 29.41 4.03
N TYR A 398 -23.16 30.45 3.53
CA TYR A 398 -23.57 31.61 4.31
C TYR A 398 -24.47 31.25 5.51
N LYS A 399 -25.48 30.40 5.29
CA LYS A 399 -26.37 29.93 6.36
C LYS A 399 -25.64 29.10 7.41
N THR A 400 -24.74 28.22 6.97
CA THR A 400 -23.93 27.40 7.88
C THR A 400 -22.96 28.26 8.68
N ALA A 401 -22.32 29.25 8.05
CA ALA A 401 -21.41 30.18 8.71
C ALA A 401 -22.15 31.10 9.71
N LYS A 402 -23.34 31.60 9.35
CA LYS A 402 -24.17 32.37 10.32
C LYS A 402 -24.57 31.53 11.53
N ALA A 403 -24.91 30.26 11.33
CA ALA A 403 -25.22 29.37 12.45
C ALA A 403 -23.97 29.11 13.31
N ALA A 404 -22.80 28.92 12.70
CA ALA A 404 -21.54 28.76 13.42
C ALA A 404 -21.23 29.95 14.32
N ASP A 405 -21.35 31.17 13.82
CA ASP A 405 -21.18 32.40 14.59
C ASP A 405 -22.22 32.51 15.71
N LYS A 406 -23.51 32.38 15.38
CA LYS A 406 -24.63 32.49 16.34
C LYS A 406 -24.51 31.54 17.52
N TYR A 407 -24.02 30.32 17.29
CA TYR A 407 -23.97 29.27 18.29
C TYR A 407 -22.56 29.05 18.90
N GLY A 408 -21.59 29.93 18.57
CA GLY A 408 -20.30 30.00 19.23
C GLY A 408 -19.32 28.91 18.85
N THR A 409 -19.36 28.47 17.58
CA THR A 409 -18.33 27.62 17.01
C THR A 409 -16.97 28.29 17.11
N SER A 410 -15.94 27.59 17.54
CA SER A 410 -14.59 28.16 17.62
C SER A 410 -13.89 28.21 16.26
N ARG A 411 -14.13 27.24 15.39
CA ARG A 411 -13.45 27.16 14.08
C ARG A 411 -14.35 26.64 12.97
N PHE A 412 -14.31 27.31 11.82
CA PHE A 412 -15.04 26.96 10.61
C PHE A 412 -14.07 26.84 9.44
N VAL A 413 -13.95 25.65 8.87
CA VAL A 413 -13.05 25.35 7.75
C VAL A 413 -13.87 25.07 6.49
N LEU A 414 -13.80 25.97 5.52
CA LEU A 414 -14.43 25.79 4.21
C LEU A 414 -13.53 24.99 3.28
N ILE A 415 -14.04 23.91 2.72
CA ILE A 415 -13.38 23.20 1.61
C ILE A 415 -13.58 23.98 0.32
N SER A 416 -12.49 24.51 -0.26
CA SER A 416 -12.50 25.26 -1.52
C SER A 416 -11.75 24.50 -2.62
N THR A 417 -11.46 25.17 -3.73
CA THR A 417 -10.90 24.56 -4.94
C THR A 417 -9.99 25.54 -5.70
N ASP A 418 -9.07 25.01 -6.50
CA ASP A 418 -8.27 25.74 -7.49
C ASP A 418 -9.15 26.52 -8.48
N LYS A 419 -10.35 26.04 -8.78
CA LYS A 419 -11.30 26.65 -9.73
C LYS A 419 -11.93 27.96 -9.23
N ALA A 420 -11.73 28.30 -7.94
CA ALA A 420 -12.10 29.60 -7.39
C ALA A 420 -11.14 30.73 -7.80
N VAL A 421 -9.99 30.37 -8.37
CA VAL A 421 -8.97 31.31 -8.87
C VAL A 421 -9.29 31.67 -10.31
N ASN A 422 -9.48 32.97 -10.60
CA ASN A 422 -9.88 33.47 -11.93
C ASN A 422 -10.94 32.56 -12.59
N PRO A 423 -12.13 32.44 -12.00
CA PRO A 423 -13.10 31.43 -12.41
C PRO A 423 -13.59 31.67 -13.85
N THR A 424 -13.67 30.60 -14.63
CA THR A 424 -14.23 30.59 -15.99
C THR A 424 -15.58 29.91 -16.06
N ASN A 425 -16.11 29.47 -14.91
CA ASN A 425 -17.37 28.77 -14.79
C ASN A 425 -18.08 29.13 -13.48
N ILE A 426 -19.41 28.91 -13.48
CA ILE A 426 -20.29 29.23 -12.33
C ILE A 426 -19.91 28.46 -11.06
N MET A 427 -19.50 27.21 -11.18
CA MET A 427 -19.08 26.43 -10.01
C MET A 427 -17.86 27.08 -9.33
N GLY A 428 -16.84 27.45 -10.10
CA GLY A 428 -15.66 28.16 -9.59
C GLY A 428 -16.04 29.53 -8.99
N ALA A 429 -16.86 30.32 -9.70
CA ALA A 429 -17.34 31.61 -9.19
C ALA A 429 -18.15 31.48 -7.91
N SER A 430 -19.01 30.43 -7.79
CA SER A 430 -19.73 30.16 -6.54
C SER A 430 -18.77 29.85 -5.38
N LYS A 431 -17.69 29.10 -5.64
CA LYS A 431 -16.68 28.81 -4.59
C LYS A 431 -15.88 30.05 -4.22
N ARG A 432 -15.57 30.94 -5.16
CA ARG A 432 -14.96 32.23 -4.87
C ARG A 432 -15.86 33.07 -3.94
N MET A 433 -17.15 33.13 -4.22
CA MET A 433 -18.10 33.80 -3.32
C MET A 433 -18.17 33.13 -1.94
N CYS A 434 -18.06 31.81 -1.84
CA CYS A 434 -17.97 31.13 -0.55
C CYS A 434 -16.74 31.59 0.26
N GLU A 435 -15.58 31.78 -0.40
CA GLU A 435 -14.38 32.34 0.24
C GLU A 435 -14.62 33.78 0.72
N MET A 436 -15.27 34.63 -0.08
CA MET A 436 -15.66 36.00 0.32
C MET A 436 -16.62 35.98 1.52
N VAL A 437 -17.61 35.07 1.54
CA VAL A 437 -18.50 34.87 2.70
C VAL A 437 -17.71 34.53 3.95
N VAL A 438 -16.77 33.58 3.87
CA VAL A 438 -15.94 33.15 5.00
C VAL A 438 -15.09 34.32 5.53
N GLN A 439 -14.49 35.12 4.65
CA GLN A 439 -13.73 36.29 5.06
C GLN A 439 -14.59 37.40 5.67
N MET A 440 -15.75 37.67 5.10
CA MET A 440 -16.72 38.61 5.64
C MET A 440 -17.19 38.20 7.05
N MET A 441 -17.51 36.91 7.23
CA MET A 441 -17.90 36.37 8.53
C MET A 441 -16.77 36.46 9.55
N ASN A 442 -15.52 36.17 9.15
CA ASN A 442 -14.35 36.28 10.02
C ASN A 442 -14.16 37.72 10.58
N ALA A 443 -14.36 38.71 9.73
CA ALA A 443 -14.19 40.13 10.15
C ALA A 443 -15.18 40.57 11.22
N ARG A 444 -16.30 39.86 11.42
CA ARG A 444 -17.41 40.22 12.30
C ARG A 444 -17.64 39.25 13.46
N SER A 445 -16.98 38.11 13.47
CA SER A 445 -17.19 37.00 14.38
C SER A 445 -15.99 36.72 15.27
N LYS A 446 -16.23 35.99 16.35
CA LYS A 446 -15.19 35.41 17.21
C LYS A 446 -14.76 34.01 16.73
N THR A 447 -15.45 33.44 15.75
CA THR A 447 -15.14 32.18 15.14
C THR A 447 -14.00 32.37 14.15
N ASP A 448 -12.98 31.51 14.18
CA ASP A 448 -11.92 31.48 13.17
C ASP A 448 -12.48 30.89 11.88
N PHE A 449 -12.84 31.72 10.92
CA PHE A 449 -13.30 31.30 9.61
C PHE A 449 -12.13 31.26 8.64
N VAL A 450 -11.91 30.09 8.01
CA VAL A 450 -10.83 29.87 7.03
C VAL A 450 -11.30 29.06 5.84
N ALA A 451 -10.62 29.19 4.73
CA ALA A 451 -10.83 28.37 3.54
C ALA A 451 -9.56 27.59 3.17
N VAL A 452 -9.72 26.40 2.59
CA VAL A 452 -8.60 25.58 2.10
C VAL A 452 -8.83 25.23 0.64
N ARG A 453 -7.94 25.70 -0.24
CA ARG A 453 -7.93 25.41 -1.69
C ARG A 453 -7.02 24.23 -2.00
N PHE A 454 -7.50 23.35 -2.83
CA PHE A 454 -6.69 22.30 -3.46
C PHE A 454 -7.27 21.93 -4.83
N GLY A 455 -6.46 21.26 -5.65
CA GLY A 455 -6.84 20.83 -6.99
C GLY A 455 -7.63 19.53 -7.00
N ASN A 456 -7.43 18.70 -8.05
CA ASN A 456 -8.20 17.47 -8.17
C ASN A 456 -7.68 16.40 -7.19
N VAL A 457 -8.60 15.56 -6.73
CA VAL A 457 -8.26 14.38 -5.92
C VAL A 457 -8.58 13.11 -6.70
N LEU A 458 -7.68 12.13 -6.58
CA LEU A 458 -7.80 10.84 -7.27
C LEU A 458 -9.01 10.06 -6.77
N GLY A 459 -9.72 9.43 -7.70
CA GLY A 459 -10.80 8.48 -7.35
C GLY A 459 -12.06 9.10 -6.73
N SER A 460 -12.21 10.44 -6.70
CA SER A 460 -13.44 11.06 -6.19
C SER A 460 -14.64 10.77 -7.08
N ASN A 461 -15.82 10.65 -6.47
CA ASN A 461 -17.07 10.35 -7.19
C ASN A 461 -17.31 11.32 -8.35
N GLY A 462 -17.60 10.77 -9.55
CA GLY A 462 -17.82 11.52 -10.77
C GLY A 462 -16.59 12.23 -11.36
N SER A 463 -15.37 11.90 -10.89
CA SER A 463 -14.13 12.40 -11.47
C SER A 463 -13.71 11.60 -12.71
N VAL A 464 -12.61 12.04 -13.35
CA VAL A 464 -12.11 11.47 -14.61
C VAL A 464 -11.71 9.99 -14.49
N ILE A 465 -11.18 9.55 -13.35
CA ILE A 465 -10.72 8.17 -13.15
C ILE A 465 -11.88 7.16 -13.15
N PRO A 466 -12.95 7.31 -12.36
CA PRO A 466 -14.13 6.46 -12.46
C PRO A 466 -14.76 6.46 -13.86
N LEU A 467 -14.79 7.61 -14.53
CA LEU A 467 -15.29 7.70 -15.91
C LEU A 467 -14.44 6.84 -16.86
N PHE A 468 -13.12 6.98 -16.84
CA PHE A 468 -12.23 6.20 -17.69
C PHE A 468 -12.32 4.70 -17.40
N LYS A 469 -12.37 4.30 -16.12
CA LYS A 469 -12.56 2.89 -15.75
C LYS A 469 -13.83 2.32 -16.36
N LYS A 470 -14.95 3.03 -16.22
CA LYS A 470 -16.24 2.63 -16.82
C LYS A 470 -16.17 2.53 -18.35
N GLN A 471 -15.53 3.49 -19.02
CA GLN A 471 -15.35 3.46 -20.47
C GLN A 471 -14.49 2.29 -20.93
N ILE A 472 -13.41 1.98 -20.20
CA ILE A 472 -12.54 0.82 -20.48
C ILE A 472 -13.30 -0.49 -20.29
N GLU A 473 -14.06 -0.63 -19.20
CA GLU A 473 -14.93 -1.81 -18.94
C GLU A 473 -15.98 -2.04 -20.05
N GLN A 474 -16.42 -0.97 -20.70
CA GLN A 474 -17.38 -1.00 -21.82
C GLN A 474 -16.70 -1.25 -23.19
N GLY A 475 -15.37 -1.38 -23.25
CA GLY A 475 -14.63 -1.55 -24.50
C GLY A 475 -14.27 -0.23 -25.21
N GLY A 476 -14.38 0.90 -24.52
CA GLY A 476 -14.05 2.22 -25.03
C GLY A 476 -15.18 2.89 -25.86
N PRO A 477 -14.89 4.01 -26.55
CA PRO A 477 -13.62 4.75 -26.47
C PRO A 477 -13.44 5.50 -25.13
N VAL A 478 -12.19 5.74 -24.74
CA VAL A 478 -11.87 6.66 -23.64
C VAL A 478 -11.88 8.09 -24.16
N THR A 479 -12.64 8.96 -23.52
CA THR A 479 -12.83 10.35 -23.96
C THR A 479 -11.98 11.32 -23.18
N VAL A 480 -11.08 12.03 -23.86
CA VAL A 480 -10.22 13.10 -23.32
C VAL A 480 -10.63 14.43 -23.94
N THR A 481 -10.76 15.49 -23.15
CA THR A 481 -11.26 16.77 -23.67
C THR A 481 -10.24 17.49 -24.54
N HIS A 482 -8.94 17.42 -24.21
CA HIS A 482 -7.88 18.01 -25.03
C HIS A 482 -6.55 17.26 -24.81
N PRO A 483 -5.70 17.06 -25.83
CA PRO A 483 -4.43 16.32 -25.69
C PRO A 483 -3.45 16.97 -24.70
N ASP A 484 -3.46 18.29 -24.56
CA ASP A 484 -2.54 19.03 -23.70
C ASP A 484 -3.16 19.45 -22.36
N ILE A 485 -4.37 19.00 -22.04
CA ILE A 485 -5.01 19.32 -20.76
C ILE A 485 -4.21 18.71 -19.61
N ILE A 486 -3.85 19.55 -18.65
CA ILE A 486 -3.14 19.14 -17.44
C ILE A 486 -3.97 19.41 -16.19
N ARG A 487 -3.78 18.56 -15.17
CA ARG A 487 -4.37 18.73 -13.85
C ARG A 487 -3.37 18.33 -12.77
N TYR A 488 -3.51 18.96 -11.62
CA TYR A 488 -2.81 18.53 -10.41
C TYR A 488 -3.62 17.45 -9.71
N PHE A 489 -2.94 16.45 -9.17
CA PHE A 489 -3.60 15.36 -8.46
C PHE A 489 -2.97 15.08 -7.10
N MET A 490 -3.85 14.80 -6.15
CA MET A 490 -3.50 14.36 -4.80
C MET A 490 -4.41 13.20 -4.42
N THR A 491 -3.98 12.32 -3.53
CA THR A 491 -4.91 11.32 -2.97
C THR A 491 -5.87 11.99 -1.99
N ILE A 492 -7.06 11.41 -1.80
CA ILE A 492 -8.04 11.95 -0.86
C ILE A 492 -7.51 12.00 0.58
N PRO A 493 -6.86 10.93 1.11
CA PRO A 493 -6.26 10.96 2.44
C PRO A 493 -5.20 12.07 2.63
N GLU A 494 -4.33 12.29 1.62
CA GLU A 494 -3.34 13.37 1.67
C GLU A 494 -3.99 14.74 1.75
N ALA A 495 -4.95 15.02 0.85
CA ALA A 495 -5.66 16.30 0.83
C ALA A 495 -6.34 16.58 2.18
N VAL A 496 -7.01 15.58 2.74
CA VAL A 496 -7.70 15.71 4.02
C VAL A 496 -6.73 15.90 5.19
N SER A 497 -5.60 15.18 5.22
CA SER A 497 -4.57 15.38 6.25
C SER A 497 -4.02 16.82 6.25
N LEU A 498 -3.79 17.37 5.05
CA LEU A 498 -3.35 18.77 4.91
C LEU A 498 -4.47 19.77 5.26
N VAL A 499 -5.74 19.47 4.96
CA VAL A 499 -6.89 20.30 5.39
C VAL A 499 -6.99 20.34 6.90
N LEU A 500 -6.85 19.22 7.58
CA LEU A 500 -6.85 19.14 9.03
C LEU A 500 -5.70 19.94 9.64
N GLN A 501 -4.52 19.86 9.04
CA GLN A 501 -3.36 20.63 9.48
C GLN A 501 -3.53 22.13 9.21
N ALA A 502 -4.06 22.53 8.04
CA ALA A 502 -4.42 23.93 7.77
C ALA A 502 -5.43 24.44 8.82
N GLY A 503 -6.42 23.60 9.16
CA GLY A 503 -7.34 23.89 10.27
C GLY A 503 -6.63 24.11 11.60
N ALA A 504 -5.56 23.37 11.91
CA ALA A 504 -4.77 23.59 13.14
C ALA A 504 -4.01 24.93 13.11
N TYR A 505 -3.55 25.37 11.95
CA TYR A 505 -2.84 26.66 11.78
C TYR A 505 -3.75 27.89 11.72
N ALA A 506 -5.06 27.69 11.58
CA ALA A 506 -6.03 28.77 11.43
C ALA A 506 -5.97 29.79 12.58
N LYS A 507 -5.94 31.06 12.23
CA LYS A 507 -6.02 32.23 13.12
C LYS A 507 -7.19 33.15 12.77
N GLY A 508 -7.88 32.83 11.67
CA GLY A 508 -9.05 33.53 11.15
C GLY A 508 -8.75 34.42 9.94
N GLY A 509 -9.52 34.20 8.85
CA GLY A 509 -9.44 34.96 7.61
C GLY A 509 -8.50 34.39 6.54
N GLU A 510 -7.72 33.35 6.85
CA GLU A 510 -6.76 32.78 5.91
C GLU A 510 -7.47 31.97 4.79
N ILE A 511 -6.88 32.08 3.59
CA ILE A 511 -7.12 31.15 2.49
C ILE A 511 -5.87 30.29 2.36
N PHE A 512 -5.93 29.09 2.91
CA PHE A 512 -4.85 28.12 2.75
C PHE A 512 -4.86 27.53 1.34
N VAL A 513 -3.66 27.31 0.78
CA VAL A 513 -3.45 26.69 -0.53
C VAL A 513 -2.52 25.51 -0.37
N LEU A 514 -2.99 24.34 -0.79
CA LEU A 514 -2.19 23.13 -0.70
C LEU A 514 -1.28 22.99 -1.92
N ASP A 515 -0.01 22.62 -1.69
CA ASP A 515 0.90 22.25 -2.77
C ASP A 515 0.46 20.90 -3.35
N MET A 516 0.09 20.92 -4.62
CA MET A 516 -0.43 19.76 -5.33
C MET A 516 0.66 18.91 -6.00
N GLY A 517 1.93 19.31 -5.88
CA GLY A 517 3.05 18.65 -6.55
C GLY A 517 3.06 18.85 -8.07
N GLU A 518 3.59 17.86 -8.81
CA GLU A 518 3.76 17.94 -10.25
C GLU A 518 2.44 17.78 -11.01
N PRO A 519 2.23 18.58 -12.08
CA PRO A 519 1.05 18.46 -12.92
C PRO A 519 1.11 17.19 -13.80
N MET A 520 -0.05 16.63 -14.13
CA MET A 520 -0.19 15.42 -14.94
C MET A 520 -1.07 15.70 -16.17
N LYS A 521 -0.64 15.25 -17.36
CA LYS A 521 -1.49 15.25 -18.55
C LYS A 521 -2.62 14.21 -18.41
N ILE A 522 -3.85 14.62 -18.70
CA ILE A 522 -5.01 13.71 -18.65
C ILE A 522 -4.90 12.61 -19.71
N LEU A 523 -4.27 12.88 -20.83
CA LEU A 523 -3.95 11.88 -21.85
C LEU A 523 -3.05 10.76 -21.30
N ASP A 524 -2.01 11.12 -20.55
CA ASP A 524 -1.10 10.13 -19.95
C ASP A 524 -1.83 9.31 -18.88
N LEU A 525 -2.72 9.95 -18.11
CA LEU A 525 -3.60 9.29 -17.17
C LEU A 525 -4.51 8.26 -17.86
N ALA A 526 -5.12 8.63 -19.00
CA ALA A 526 -5.96 7.73 -19.79
C ALA A 526 -5.16 6.53 -20.31
N LYS A 527 -4.01 6.76 -20.96
CA LYS A 527 -3.13 5.71 -21.45
C LYS A 527 -2.68 4.77 -20.33
N ASN A 528 -2.38 5.32 -19.18
CA ASN A 528 -1.97 4.56 -18.01
C ASN A 528 -3.10 3.67 -17.45
N LEU A 529 -4.32 4.17 -17.38
CA LEU A 529 -5.48 3.38 -16.94
C LEU A 529 -5.81 2.25 -17.91
N ILE A 530 -5.76 2.50 -19.23
CA ILE A 530 -5.97 1.48 -20.25
C ILE A 530 -4.96 0.33 -20.06
N ARG A 531 -3.67 0.67 -19.90
CA ARG A 531 -2.60 -0.32 -19.68
C ARG A 531 -2.78 -1.06 -18.35
N LEU A 532 -3.16 -0.38 -17.28
CA LEU A 532 -3.46 -1.01 -15.97
C LEU A 532 -4.62 -2.01 -16.05
N SER A 533 -5.53 -1.80 -16.98
CA SER A 533 -6.66 -2.69 -17.24
C SER A 533 -6.28 -3.86 -18.17
N GLY A 534 -5.01 -3.97 -18.60
CA GLY A 534 -4.51 -5.06 -19.45
C GLY A 534 -4.71 -4.85 -20.95
N TYR A 535 -5.04 -3.61 -21.37
CA TYR A 535 -5.27 -3.27 -22.77
C TYR A 535 -4.20 -2.34 -23.34
N THR A 536 -4.04 -2.34 -24.67
CA THR A 536 -3.13 -1.45 -25.38
C THR A 536 -3.87 -0.19 -25.83
N PRO A 537 -3.41 1.02 -25.45
CA PRO A 537 -4.02 2.27 -25.93
C PRO A 537 -3.99 2.36 -27.46
N ASP A 538 -5.06 2.88 -28.04
CA ASP A 538 -5.27 3.11 -29.47
C ASP A 538 -5.26 1.82 -30.34
N VAL A 539 -5.06 0.63 -29.74
CA VAL A 539 -5.17 -0.66 -30.40
C VAL A 539 -6.41 -1.40 -29.90
N ASP A 540 -6.48 -1.70 -28.60
CA ASP A 540 -7.63 -2.38 -27.98
C ASP A 540 -8.70 -1.39 -27.55
N ILE A 541 -8.28 -0.25 -26.98
CA ILE A 541 -9.15 0.82 -26.48
C ILE A 541 -8.74 2.14 -27.15
N PRO A 542 -9.56 2.69 -28.05
CA PRO A 542 -9.27 3.98 -28.70
C PRO A 542 -9.43 5.16 -27.73
N ILE A 543 -8.61 6.20 -27.90
CA ILE A 543 -8.72 7.46 -27.19
C ILE A 543 -9.29 8.52 -28.17
N VAL A 544 -10.38 9.17 -27.77
CA VAL A 544 -11.07 10.17 -28.59
C VAL A 544 -11.01 11.53 -27.92
N PHE A 545 -10.68 12.58 -28.69
CA PHE A 545 -10.69 13.96 -28.22
C PHE A 545 -12.05 14.60 -28.49
N THR A 546 -12.69 15.12 -27.43
CA THR A 546 -14.07 15.66 -27.51
C THR A 546 -14.13 17.20 -27.60
N GLY A 547 -13.00 17.89 -27.44
CA GLY A 547 -12.98 19.33 -27.24
C GLY A 547 -13.16 19.71 -25.76
N LEU A 548 -12.69 20.92 -25.39
CA LEU A 548 -12.91 21.47 -24.06
C LEU A 548 -14.40 21.70 -23.81
N ARG A 549 -14.85 21.42 -22.59
CA ARG A 549 -16.23 21.67 -22.18
C ARG A 549 -16.45 23.16 -21.86
N PRO A 550 -17.68 23.68 -21.95
CA PRO A 550 -17.96 25.03 -21.48
C PRO A 550 -17.42 25.28 -20.06
N GLY A 551 -16.65 26.35 -19.89
CA GLY A 551 -16.04 26.70 -18.61
C GLY A 551 -14.80 25.89 -18.19
N GLU A 552 -14.34 24.93 -19.01
CA GLU A 552 -13.15 24.11 -18.69
C GLU A 552 -11.86 24.83 -19.11
N LYS A 553 -10.89 24.99 -18.19
CA LYS A 553 -9.56 25.53 -18.46
C LYS A 553 -8.62 24.45 -19.00
N LEU A 554 -7.71 24.80 -19.89
CA LEU A 554 -6.61 23.92 -20.30
C LEU A 554 -5.63 23.67 -19.13
N TYR A 555 -5.36 24.70 -18.34
CA TYR A 555 -4.48 24.69 -17.16
C TYR A 555 -5.24 25.31 -15.98
N GLU A 556 -5.13 24.71 -14.80
CA GLU A 556 -5.71 25.25 -13.56
C GLU A 556 -4.65 26.02 -12.77
N GLU A 557 -5.07 27.11 -12.14
CA GLU A 557 -4.24 27.98 -11.30
C GLU A 557 -4.56 27.69 -9.82
N LEU A 558 -3.53 27.58 -8.99
CA LEU A 558 -3.72 27.39 -7.53
C LEU A 558 -3.89 28.72 -6.80
N LEU A 559 -3.29 29.80 -7.31
CA LEU A 559 -3.30 31.16 -6.75
C LEU A 559 -3.48 32.20 -7.83
N MET A 560 -4.03 33.38 -7.45
CA MET A 560 -3.94 34.60 -8.26
C MET A 560 -2.56 35.23 -8.08
N ASN A 561 -2.02 35.84 -9.14
CA ASN A 561 -0.73 36.56 -9.10
C ASN A 561 -0.69 37.66 -8.02
N GLU A 562 -1.85 38.25 -7.73
CA GLU A 562 -2.03 39.34 -6.75
C GLU A 562 -2.11 38.86 -5.30
N GLU A 563 -2.44 37.57 -5.07
CA GLU A 563 -2.67 37.04 -3.72
C GLU A 563 -1.37 36.84 -2.93
N GLY A 564 -0.20 36.74 -3.58
CA GLY A 564 1.07 36.45 -2.93
C GLY A 564 0.99 35.24 -1.99
N MET A 565 2.11 34.62 -1.67
CA MET A 565 2.16 33.48 -0.75
C MET A 565 2.90 33.83 0.53
N GLN A 566 2.41 33.31 1.66
CA GLN A 566 3.14 33.25 2.92
C GLN A 566 3.35 31.79 3.29
N ASP A 567 4.54 31.49 3.78
CA ASP A 567 4.87 30.13 4.22
C ASP A 567 4.24 29.80 5.56
N THR A 568 3.91 28.52 5.74
CA THR A 568 3.53 27.95 7.04
C THR A 568 4.66 27.03 7.54
N PRO A 569 4.59 26.53 8.78
CA PRO A 569 5.52 25.51 9.26
C PRO A 569 5.57 24.24 8.38
N ASN A 570 4.49 23.95 7.65
CA ASN A 570 4.47 22.87 6.65
C ASN A 570 4.64 23.46 5.25
N LYS A 571 5.73 23.07 4.57
CA LYS A 571 6.07 23.52 3.20
C LYS A 571 5.03 23.19 2.14
N LEU A 572 4.08 22.32 2.44
CA LEU A 572 3.00 21.92 1.54
C LEU A 572 1.70 22.71 1.78
N ILE A 573 1.70 23.65 2.73
CA ILE A 573 0.56 24.50 3.05
C ILE A 573 1.04 25.94 3.01
N HIS A 574 0.47 26.71 2.11
CA HIS A 574 0.73 28.14 1.97
C HIS A 574 -0.51 28.95 2.36
N ILE A 575 -0.34 30.20 2.69
CA ILE A 575 -1.42 31.15 2.96
C ILE A 575 -1.43 32.18 1.84
N GLY A 576 -2.54 32.27 1.12
CA GLY A 576 -2.83 33.37 0.22
C GLY A 576 -3.21 34.64 0.98
N LYS A 577 -2.97 35.82 0.40
CA LYS A 577 -3.48 37.05 0.97
C LYS A 577 -5.01 37.06 0.95
N PRO A 578 -5.64 37.68 1.96
CA PRO A 578 -7.09 37.89 1.96
C PRO A 578 -7.55 38.60 0.68
N ILE A 579 -8.76 38.26 0.22
CA ILE A 579 -9.41 38.93 -0.91
C ILE A 579 -9.78 40.35 -0.45
N GLU A 580 -9.37 41.34 -1.21
CA GLU A 580 -9.77 42.73 -0.97
C GLU A 580 -11.11 42.99 -1.67
N PHE A 581 -12.16 43.26 -0.90
CA PHE A 581 -13.48 43.62 -1.39
C PHE A 581 -14.24 44.44 -0.35
N ASP A 582 -15.21 45.23 -0.83
CA ASP A 582 -16.12 45.98 0.05
C ASP A 582 -17.18 45.04 0.64
N MET A 583 -17.07 44.77 1.95
CA MET A 583 -17.90 43.80 2.65
C MET A 583 -19.36 44.25 2.77
N GLU A 584 -19.62 45.56 2.92
CA GLU A 584 -21.00 46.09 3.03
C GLU A 584 -21.71 45.99 1.69
N ARG A 585 -20.99 46.38 0.63
CA ARG A 585 -21.48 46.23 -0.73
C ARG A 585 -21.76 44.75 -1.08
N PHE A 586 -20.84 43.87 -0.68
CA PHE A 586 -20.99 42.42 -0.93
C PHE A 586 -22.22 41.85 -0.21
N GLU A 587 -22.51 42.26 1.03
CA GLU A 587 -23.68 41.82 1.76
C GLU A 587 -24.97 42.22 1.04
N GLY A 588 -25.08 43.49 0.60
CA GLY A 588 -26.21 43.92 -0.23
C GLY A 588 -26.37 43.18 -1.54
N GLN A 589 -25.23 42.88 -2.21
CA GLN A 589 -25.23 42.05 -3.44
C GLN A 589 -25.67 40.60 -3.17
N LEU A 590 -25.36 40.03 -1.99
CA LEU A 590 -25.84 38.70 -1.62
C LEU A 590 -27.35 38.69 -1.44
N GLU A 591 -27.96 39.76 -0.88
CA GLU A 591 -29.42 39.84 -0.74
C GLU A 591 -30.12 39.88 -2.10
N GLU A 592 -29.63 40.70 -3.04
CA GLU A 592 -30.12 40.72 -4.43
C GLU A 592 -29.98 39.36 -5.11
N LEU A 593 -28.79 38.75 -5.02
CA LEU A 593 -28.48 37.45 -5.59
C LEU A 593 -29.37 36.32 -5.01
N TYR A 594 -29.75 36.43 -3.73
CA TYR A 594 -30.64 35.46 -3.10
C TYR A 594 -32.02 35.46 -3.78
N VAL A 595 -32.55 36.63 -4.11
CA VAL A 595 -33.83 36.76 -4.80
C VAL A 595 -33.70 36.17 -6.21
N THR A 596 -32.73 36.62 -7.01
CA THR A 596 -32.51 36.11 -8.37
C THR A 596 -32.35 34.59 -8.39
N ALA A 597 -31.57 34.04 -7.48
CA ALA A 597 -31.33 32.60 -7.44
C ALA A 597 -32.60 31.79 -7.08
N ASN A 598 -33.45 32.27 -6.16
CA ASN A 598 -34.65 31.56 -5.73
C ASN A 598 -35.80 31.69 -6.72
N GLU A 599 -35.84 32.75 -7.52
CA GLU A 599 -36.80 32.94 -8.61
C GLU A 599 -36.38 32.25 -9.90
N ASP A 600 -35.26 31.51 -9.90
CA ASP A 600 -34.64 30.89 -11.08
C ASP A 600 -34.42 31.90 -12.22
N GLY A 601 -34.00 33.12 -11.86
CA GLY A 601 -33.84 34.23 -12.78
C GLY A 601 -32.71 34.02 -13.80
N ASP A 602 -32.94 34.37 -15.05
CA ASP A 602 -31.98 34.22 -16.17
C ASP A 602 -30.73 35.10 -15.98
N ARG A 603 -30.81 36.19 -15.20
CA ARG A 603 -29.72 37.13 -14.95
C ARG A 603 -28.66 36.64 -13.95
N ILE A 604 -28.78 35.42 -13.44
CA ILE A 604 -27.89 34.91 -12.40
C ILE A 604 -26.41 34.99 -12.78
N ARG A 605 -26.03 34.78 -14.05
CA ARG A 605 -24.67 34.88 -14.54
C ARG A 605 -24.15 36.31 -14.50
N GLU A 606 -24.96 37.29 -14.87
CA GLU A 606 -24.64 38.71 -14.85
C GLU A 606 -24.42 39.20 -13.40
N ASP A 607 -25.30 38.78 -12.49
CA ASP A 607 -25.16 39.09 -11.06
C ASP A 607 -23.88 38.49 -10.48
N VAL A 608 -23.55 37.26 -10.84
CA VAL A 608 -22.30 36.62 -10.42
C VAL A 608 -21.08 37.33 -10.99
N MET A 609 -21.09 37.77 -12.27
CA MET A 609 -20.00 38.54 -12.88
C MET A 609 -19.81 39.90 -12.18
N ARG A 610 -20.90 40.56 -11.79
CA ARG A 610 -20.87 41.83 -11.06
C ARG A 610 -20.24 41.68 -9.65
N ILE A 611 -20.50 40.53 -8.99
CA ILE A 611 -19.99 40.26 -7.65
C ILE A 611 -18.55 39.77 -7.70
N VAL A 612 -18.27 38.83 -8.60
CA VAL A 612 -16.94 38.24 -8.77
C VAL A 612 -16.29 38.86 -10.01
N GLY A 613 -15.63 40.01 -9.83
CA GLY A 613 -15.03 40.74 -10.95
C GLY A 613 -13.97 39.99 -11.76
N THR A 614 -13.44 38.91 -11.20
CA THR A 614 -12.47 38.00 -11.85
C THR A 614 -13.15 36.82 -12.58
N TYR A 615 -14.48 36.74 -12.56
CA TYR A 615 -15.22 35.71 -13.29
C TYR A 615 -15.39 36.12 -14.76
N HIS A 616 -14.76 35.36 -15.63
CA HIS A 616 -14.87 35.52 -17.08
C HIS A 616 -15.34 34.19 -17.67
N PRO A 617 -16.65 34.09 -18.07
CA PRO A 617 -17.12 32.88 -18.73
C PRO A 617 -16.23 32.54 -19.91
N ALA A 618 -15.84 31.27 -20.07
CA ALA A 618 -15.14 30.84 -21.26
C ALA A 618 -16.07 31.06 -22.47
N GLU A 619 -15.59 31.72 -23.51
CA GLU A 619 -16.31 31.83 -24.78
C GLU A 619 -16.64 30.43 -25.29
N ALA A 620 -17.90 30.23 -25.71
CA ALA A 620 -18.44 28.93 -26.12
C ALA A 620 -17.83 28.43 -27.44
#